data_38136a4133ad715d4adc1183adf037ef
#
_entry.id   38136a4133ad715d4adc1183adf037ef
#
_cell.length_a   1.000
_cell.length_b   1.000
_cell.length_c   1.000
_cell.angle_alpha   90.00
_cell.angle_beta   90.00
_cell.angle_gamma   90.00
#
_symmetry.space_group_name_H-M   'P 1'
#
loop_
_entity.id
_entity.type
_entity.pdbx_description
1 polymer ?
#
loop_
_entity_poly.entity_id
_entity_poly.type
_entity_poly.pdbx_seq_one_letter_code
_entity_poly.pdbx_strand_id
1 'polypeptide(L)'
;GARRQSADPSKQPPLLNLSVLKNKSFTVGTVTAALSFFAFSSIMVIMPLYIQDCRGYSATISGLVMLPGAFGQCIAQFFGGKALDRFGARPVALIGSITLLFGTIMMSLISMTSWIWWVSIWQFVRQIGMGFVLMPITTWSLNCLEPEEVSAGSAVTNTVRQIAGAIGAPVLVILMETFTSVRWAALGGSKGMYAVANVFGIQWALRVSAAICFVMVLMVFFGVRGNGAGSTRDTVQRALNRVHPHAA
;
A
#
# COMPACT_ATOMS: atom_id res chain seq x y z
N GLY A 1 1.02 52.30 -12.16
CA GLY A 1 1.02 52.04 -10.71
C GLY A 1 0.53 50.65 -10.42
N ALA A 2 1.43 49.64 -10.36
CA ALA A 2 1.08 48.28 -9.96
C ALA A 2 0.85 48.24 -8.45
N ARG A 3 -0.39 48.03 -8.00
CA ARG A 3 -0.69 47.73 -6.62
C ARG A 3 -0.08 46.34 -6.28
N ARG A 4 1.04 46.36 -5.55
CA ARG A 4 1.49 45.20 -4.80
C ARG A 4 0.42 44.90 -3.76
N GLN A 5 -0.36 43.84 -3.95
CA GLN A 5 -1.15 43.26 -2.87
C GLN A 5 -0.16 42.75 -1.82
N SER A 6 -0.12 43.43 -0.70
CA SER A 6 0.58 42.99 0.50
C SER A 6 -0.06 41.66 0.95
N ALA A 7 0.67 40.57 0.81
CA ALA A 7 0.27 39.30 1.40
C ALA A 7 0.19 39.50 2.92
N ASP A 8 -0.99 39.26 3.47
CA ASP A 8 -1.26 39.31 4.92
C ASP A 8 -0.43 38.20 5.60
N PRO A 9 0.55 38.55 6.47
CA PRO A 9 1.41 37.56 7.11
C PRO A 9 0.68 36.65 8.10
N SER A 10 -0.59 36.91 8.40
CA SER A 10 -1.42 36.08 9.29
C SER A 10 -2.03 34.84 8.59
N LYS A 11 -1.97 34.76 7.28
CA LYS A 11 -2.41 33.58 6.51
C LYS A 11 -1.22 32.72 6.08
N GLN A 12 -0.59 32.09 7.04
CA GLN A 12 0.25 30.95 6.71
C GLN A 12 -0.63 29.88 6.06
N PRO A 13 -0.26 29.35 4.86
CA PRO A 13 -1.02 28.27 4.27
C PRO A 13 -1.05 27.11 5.28
N PRO A 14 -2.20 26.46 5.49
CA PRO A 14 -2.27 25.34 6.41
C PRO A 14 -1.23 24.30 6.02
N LEU A 15 -0.53 23.74 7.01
CA LEU A 15 0.52 22.72 6.82
C LEU A 15 0.04 21.55 5.97
N LEU A 16 -1.27 21.27 6.03
CA LEU A 16 -1.95 20.30 5.17
C LEU A 16 -3.14 21.01 4.48
N ASN A 17 -3.04 21.15 3.18
CA ASN A 17 -4.14 21.67 2.38
C ASN A 17 -5.09 20.52 1.99
N LEU A 18 -6.15 20.32 2.78
CA LEU A 18 -7.14 19.27 2.56
C LEU A 18 -8.07 19.56 1.37
N SER A 19 -8.00 20.73 0.75
CA SER A 19 -8.82 21.07 -0.41
C SER A 19 -8.53 20.17 -1.63
N VAL A 20 -7.33 19.57 -1.72
CA VAL A 20 -6.95 18.60 -2.74
C VAL A 20 -7.83 17.34 -2.72
N LEU A 21 -8.44 16.99 -1.58
CA LEU A 21 -9.34 15.86 -1.45
C LEU A 21 -10.69 16.07 -2.18
N LYS A 22 -10.98 17.27 -2.63
CA LYS A 22 -12.14 17.52 -3.50
C LYS A 22 -11.99 16.89 -4.89
N ASN A 23 -10.75 16.63 -5.32
CA ASN A 23 -10.48 15.90 -6.55
C ASN A 23 -10.74 14.40 -6.31
N LYS A 24 -11.77 13.85 -6.97
CA LYS A 24 -12.17 12.45 -6.79
C LYS A 24 -11.07 11.45 -7.17
N SER A 25 -10.37 11.71 -8.26
CA SER A 25 -9.27 10.84 -8.74
C SER A 25 -8.12 10.84 -7.76
N PHE A 26 -7.74 11.99 -7.23
CA PHE A 26 -6.72 12.10 -6.20
C PHE A 26 -7.14 11.36 -4.92
N THR A 27 -8.37 11.51 -4.49
CA THR A 27 -8.91 10.82 -3.30
C THR A 27 -8.89 9.31 -3.47
N VAL A 28 -9.31 8.79 -4.63
CA VAL A 28 -9.24 7.35 -4.94
C VAL A 28 -7.80 6.84 -4.85
N GLY A 29 -6.85 7.54 -5.46
CA GLY A 29 -5.44 7.17 -5.40
C GLY A 29 -4.87 7.21 -3.98
N THR A 30 -5.22 8.22 -3.21
CA THR A 30 -4.79 8.36 -1.81
C THR A 30 -5.35 7.25 -0.91
N VAL A 31 -6.63 6.93 -1.04
CA VAL A 31 -7.25 5.83 -0.27
C VAL A 31 -6.67 4.48 -0.67
N THR A 32 -6.42 4.24 -1.96
CA THR A 32 -5.75 3.02 -2.43
C THR A 32 -4.35 2.89 -1.84
N ALA A 33 -3.57 3.95 -1.84
CA ALA A 33 -2.25 3.98 -1.22
C ALA A 33 -2.32 3.73 0.30
N ALA A 34 -3.30 4.31 0.98
CA ALA A 34 -3.54 4.10 2.41
C ALA A 34 -3.86 2.63 2.73
N LEU A 35 -4.76 2.00 1.99
CA LEU A 35 -5.08 0.58 2.15
C LEU A 35 -3.89 -0.32 1.87
N SER A 36 -3.06 0.01 0.89
CA SER A 36 -1.82 -0.70 0.60
C SER A 36 -0.85 -0.66 1.76
N PHE A 37 -0.66 0.51 2.37
CA PHE A 37 0.22 0.68 3.54
C PHE A 37 -0.34 0.01 4.80
N PHE A 38 -1.64 0.03 4.98
CA PHE A 38 -2.31 -0.70 6.05
C PHE A 38 -2.01 -2.20 5.96
N ALA A 39 -2.21 -2.79 4.79
CA ALA A 39 -1.90 -4.20 4.55
C ALA A 39 -0.40 -4.51 4.66
N PHE A 40 0.46 -3.62 4.17
CA PHE A 40 1.91 -3.77 4.23
C PHE A 40 2.44 -3.80 5.66
N SER A 41 2.08 -2.82 6.48
CA SER A 41 2.57 -2.72 7.86
C SER A 41 2.13 -3.91 8.71
N SER A 42 0.94 -4.41 8.49
CA SER A 42 0.38 -5.57 9.18
C SER A 42 1.23 -6.82 8.97
N ILE A 43 1.60 -7.09 7.74
CA ILE A 43 2.41 -8.26 7.37
C ILE A 43 3.83 -8.14 7.91
N MET A 44 4.39 -6.94 7.93
CA MET A 44 5.73 -6.71 8.48
C MET A 44 5.83 -7.03 9.97
N VAL A 45 4.71 -6.99 10.70
CA VAL A 45 4.65 -7.39 12.11
C VAL A 45 4.24 -8.86 12.27
N ILE A 46 3.22 -9.31 11.54
CA ILE A 46 2.62 -10.64 11.73
C ILE A 46 3.52 -11.76 11.22
N MET A 47 4.20 -11.59 10.09
CA MET A 47 5.03 -12.66 9.53
C MET A 47 6.27 -13.00 10.37
N PRO A 48 7.03 -12.03 10.90
CA PRO A 48 8.08 -12.35 11.86
C PRO A 48 7.57 -13.07 13.11
N LEU A 49 6.40 -12.71 13.64
CA LEU A 49 5.78 -13.42 14.77
C LEU A 49 5.50 -14.88 14.41
N TYR A 50 4.94 -15.15 13.24
CA TYR A 50 4.73 -16.51 12.77
C TYR A 50 6.03 -17.30 12.67
N ILE A 51 7.06 -16.72 12.06
CA ILE A 51 8.33 -17.41 11.81
C ILE A 51 9.06 -17.68 13.12
N GLN A 52 9.11 -16.73 14.03
CA GLN A 52 9.88 -16.81 15.28
C GLN A 52 9.09 -17.50 16.39
N ASP A 53 7.89 -17.05 16.67
CA ASP A 53 7.13 -17.50 17.86
C ASP A 53 6.36 -18.80 17.60
N CYS A 54 5.80 -18.98 16.41
CA CYS A 54 5.03 -20.18 16.08
C CYS A 54 5.88 -21.32 15.55
N ARG A 55 6.88 -21.00 14.72
CA ARG A 55 7.75 -21.99 14.05
C ARG A 55 9.11 -22.16 14.72
N GLY A 56 9.48 -21.31 15.66
CA GLY A 56 10.71 -21.41 16.45
C GLY A 56 12.00 -21.08 15.69
N TYR A 57 11.94 -20.44 14.54
CA TYR A 57 13.11 -19.99 13.79
C TYR A 57 13.74 -18.76 14.43
N SER A 58 15.04 -18.56 14.20
CA SER A 58 15.77 -17.38 14.70
C SER A 58 15.34 -16.08 13.99
N ALA A 59 15.64 -14.95 14.61
CA ALA A 59 15.44 -13.64 13.99
C ALA A 59 16.21 -13.48 12.67
N THR A 60 17.41 -14.08 12.58
CA THR A 60 18.22 -14.09 11.35
C THR A 60 17.50 -14.81 10.20
N ILE A 61 16.94 -16.00 10.47
CA ILE A 61 16.16 -16.75 9.47
C ILE A 61 14.90 -15.98 9.07
N SER A 62 14.19 -15.36 10.03
CA SER A 62 13.04 -14.49 9.74
C SER A 62 13.43 -13.35 8.80
N GLY A 63 14.53 -12.67 9.06
CA GLY A 63 15.05 -11.62 8.18
C GLY A 63 15.40 -12.12 6.78
N LEU A 64 16.04 -13.28 6.66
CA LEU A 64 16.38 -13.91 5.38
C LEU A 64 15.13 -14.32 4.58
N VAL A 65 14.08 -14.79 5.25
CA VAL A 65 12.81 -15.15 4.61
C VAL A 65 12.09 -13.92 4.06
N MET A 66 12.15 -12.80 4.78
CA MET A 66 11.49 -11.55 4.37
C MET A 66 12.30 -10.73 3.36
N LEU A 67 13.61 -10.94 3.27
CA LEU A 67 14.52 -10.13 2.46
C LEU A 67 14.22 -10.15 0.95
N PRO A 68 13.94 -11.30 0.29
CA PRO A 68 13.63 -11.32 -1.14
C PRO A 68 12.43 -10.43 -1.51
N GLY A 69 11.42 -10.35 -0.64
CA GLY A 69 10.26 -9.50 -0.84
C GLY A 69 10.63 -8.01 -0.89
N ALA A 70 11.52 -7.56 -0.02
CA ALA A 70 11.99 -6.17 -0.02
C ALA A 70 12.69 -5.81 -1.33
N PHE A 71 13.58 -6.66 -1.83
CA PHE A 71 14.22 -6.48 -3.13
C PHE A 71 13.21 -6.51 -4.28
N GLY A 72 12.26 -7.43 -4.26
CA GLY A 72 11.19 -7.52 -5.25
C GLY A 72 10.35 -6.24 -5.30
N GLN A 73 10.02 -5.65 -4.17
CA GLN A 73 9.30 -4.38 -4.09
C GLN A 73 10.10 -3.23 -4.70
N CYS A 74 11.38 -3.10 -4.38
CA CYS A 74 12.24 -2.05 -4.96
C CYS A 74 12.30 -2.14 -6.48
N ILE A 75 12.52 -3.33 -7.01
CA ILE A 75 12.56 -3.59 -8.46
C ILE A 75 11.20 -3.28 -9.09
N ALA A 76 10.12 -3.74 -8.47
CA ALA A 76 8.76 -3.52 -8.98
C ALA A 76 8.36 -2.04 -8.96
N GLN A 77 8.78 -1.26 -7.98
CA GLN A 77 8.54 0.19 -7.96
C GLN A 77 9.25 0.89 -9.12
N PHE A 78 10.49 0.52 -9.40
CA PHE A 78 11.25 1.07 -10.52
C PHE A 78 10.58 0.76 -11.87
N PHE A 79 10.22 -0.51 -12.11
CA PHE A 79 9.53 -0.90 -13.34
C PHE A 79 8.08 -0.43 -13.38
N GLY A 80 7.43 -0.26 -12.24
CA GLY A 80 6.08 0.27 -12.12
C GLY A 80 5.95 1.69 -12.67
N GLY A 81 6.93 2.55 -12.42
CA GLY A 81 6.99 3.88 -13.01
C GLY A 81 7.08 3.84 -14.54
N LYS A 82 7.94 2.98 -15.09
CA LYS A 82 8.07 2.79 -16.54
C LYS A 82 6.81 2.19 -17.17
N ALA A 83 6.18 1.23 -16.49
CA ALA A 83 4.95 0.61 -16.94
C ALA A 83 3.77 1.61 -16.94
N LEU A 84 3.70 2.50 -15.96
CA LEU A 84 2.74 3.59 -15.93
C LEU A 84 2.84 4.47 -17.18
N ASP A 85 4.07 4.86 -17.55
CA ASP A 85 4.30 5.71 -18.71
C ASP A 85 3.93 5.02 -20.03
N ARG A 86 4.07 3.69 -20.10
CA ARG A 86 3.81 2.92 -21.32
C ARG A 86 2.38 2.42 -21.45
N PHE A 87 1.79 1.91 -20.37
CA PHE A 87 0.50 1.21 -20.38
C PHE A 87 -0.63 1.97 -19.69
N GLY A 88 -0.33 3.04 -18.96
CA GLY A 88 -1.28 3.78 -18.14
C GLY A 88 -1.45 3.20 -16.74
N ALA A 89 -2.11 3.98 -15.87
CA ALA A 89 -2.24 3.64 -14.45
C ALA A 89 -3.14 2.44 -14.19
N ARG A 90 -4.28 2.36 -14.88
CA ARG A 90 -5.31 1.35 -14.61
C ARG A 90 -4.84 -0.09 -14.83
N PRO A 91 -4.26 -0.47 -15.99
CA PRO A 91 -3.80 -1.85 -16.20
C PRO A 91 -2.70 -2.25 -15.23
N VAL A 92 -1.72 -1.38 -15.00
CA VAL A 92 -0.56 -1.65 -14.14
C VAL A 92 -0.99 -1.81 -12.69
N ALA A 93 -1.79 -0.88 -12.17
CA ALA A 93 -2.30 -0.94 -10.80
C ALA A 93 -3.26 -2.13 -10.59
N LEU A 94 -4.06 -2.47 -11.58
CA LEU A 94 -4.98 -3.60 -11.52
C LEU A 94 -4.22 -4.92 -11.45
N ILE A 95 -3.22 -5.13 -12.29
CA ILE A 95 -2.34 -6.31 -12.24
C ILE A 95 -1.59 -6.36 -10.91
N GLY A 96 -1.06 -5.24 -10.44
CA GLY A 96 -0.37 -5.15 -9.16
C GLY A 96 -1.26 -5.51 -7.98
N SER A 97 -2.47 -4.98 -7.93
CA SER A 97 -3.44 -5.25 -6.85
C SER A 97 -3.96 -6.68 -6.86
N ILE A 98 -4.17 -7.28 -8.03
CA ILE A 98 -4.53 -8.70 -8.17
C ILE A 98 -3.37 -9.59 -7.71
N THR A 99 -2.14 -9.27 -8.07
CA THR A 99 -0.94 -9.99 -7.61
C THR A 99 -0.78 -9.89 -6.10
N LEU A 100 -1.01 -8.73 -5.52
CA LEU A 100 -0.98 -8.49 -4.08
C LEU A 100 -2.06 -9.32 -3.36
N LEU A 101 -3.28 -9.34 -3.88
CA LEU A 101 -4.38 -10.13 -3.36
C LEU A 101 -4.07 -11.62 -3.41
N PHE A 102 -3.62 -12.12 -4.55
CA PHE A 102 -3.27 -13.53 -4.74
C PHE A 102 -2.14 -13.96 -3.81
N GLY A 103 -1.07 -13.16 -3.70
CA GLY A 103 0.02 -13.43 -2.77
C GLY A 103 -0.43 -13.46 -1.31
N THR A 104 -1.31 -12.55 -0.92
CA THR A 104 -1.88 -12.52 0.44
C THR A 104 -2.76 -13.74 0.74
N ILE A 105 -3.58 -14.16 -0.21
CA ILE A 105 -4.41 -15.36 -0.08
C ILE A 105 -3.52 -16.61 0.07
N MET A 106 -2.49 -16.74 -0.75
CA MET A 106 -1.57 -17.88 -0.67
C MET A 106 -0.76 -17.88 0.63
N MET A 107 -0.38 -16.71 1.14
CA MET A 107 0.23 -16.60 2.47
C MET A 107 -0.74 -17.00 3.59
N SER A 108 -2.03 -16.80 3.44
CA SER A 108 -3.03 -17.19 4.44
C SER A 108 -3.18 -18.71 4.59
N LEU A 109 -2.63 -19.50 3.68
CA LEU A 109 -2.66 -20.97 3.71
C LEU A 109 -1.51 -21.58 4.52
N ILE A 110 -0.73 -20.79 5.23
CA ILE A 110 0.34 -21.26 6.11
C ILE A 110 -0.20 -22.14 7.24
N SER A 111 0.60 -23.10 7.68
CA SER A 111 0.31 -24.00 8.81
C SER A 111 1.57 -24.19 9.67
N MET A 112 1.45 -24.98 10.74
CA MET A 112 2.58 -25.38 11.58
C MET A 112 3.64 -26.20 10.83
N THR A 113 3.24 -26.88 9.75
CA THR A 113 4.10 -27.81 8.96
C THR A 113 4.45 -27.26 7.58
N SER A 114 4.01 -26.07 7.24
CA SER A 114 4.35 -25.46 5.93
C SER A 114 5.86 -25.24 5.79
N TRP A 115 6.36 -25.43 4.59
CA TRP A 115 7.74 -25.10 4.26
C TRP A 115 8.00 -23.62 4.47
N ILE A 116 9.05 -23.26 5.24
CA ILE A 116 9.28 -21.89 5.64
C ILE A 116 9.53 -20.95 4.43
N TRP A 117 10.14 -21.48 3.37
CA TRP A 117 10.37 -20.72 2.15
C TRP A 117 9.10 -20.47 1.31
N TRP A 118 8.00 -21.12 1.64
CA TRP A 118 6.68 -20.77 1.13
C TRP A 118 6.32 -19.32 1.46
N VAL A 119 6.56 -18.91 2.69
CA VAL A 119 6.39 -17.52 3.12
C VAL A 119 7.28 -16.59 2.31
N SER A 120 8.54 -16.95 2.08
CA SER A 120 9.47 -16.15 1.28
C SER A 120 9.01 -15.96 -0.16
N ILE A 121 8.57 -17.04 -0.82
CA ILE A 121 8.09 -17.01 -2.21
C ILE A 121 6.87 -16.11 -2.34
N TRP A 122 5.86 -16.30 -1.50
CA TRP A 122 4.62 -15.54 -1.58
C TRP A 122 4.76 -14.11 -1.07
N GLN A 123 5.67 -13.87 -0.13
CA GLN A 123 6.06 -12.51 0.26
C GLN A 123 6.72 -11.78 -0.92
N PHE A 124 7.58 -12.43 -1.68
CA PHE A 124 8.18 -11.87 -2.88
C PHE A 124 7.11 -11.50 -3.93
N VAL A 125 6.21 -12.42 -4.25
CA VAL A 125 5.10 -12.17 -5.19
C VAL A 125 4.22 -11.01 -4.72
N ARG A 126 3.87 -11.01 -3.45
CA ARG A 126 3.04 -9.98 -2.82
C ARG A 126 3.71 -8.60 -2.90
N GLN A 127 5.01 -8.53 -2.61
CA GLN A 127 5.75 -7.27 -2.62
C GLN A 127 5.97 -6.72 -4.04
N ILE A 128 6.10 -7.58 -5.04
CA ILE A 128 6.06 -7.17 -6.45
C ILE A 128 4.71 -6.51 -6.76
N GLY A 129 3.61 -7.12 -6.36
CA GLY A 129 2.27 -6.52 -6.50
C GLY A 129 2.15 -5.17 -5.80
N MET A 130 2.71 -5.05 -4.60
CA MET A 130 2.75 -3.79 -3.85
C MET A 130 3.51 -2.68 -4.60
N GLY A 131 4.65 -3.01 -5.19
CA GLY A 131 5.44 -2.07 -5.99
C GLY A 131 4.70 -1.57 -7.23
N PHE A 132 3.99 -2.45 -7.91
CA PHE A 132 3.17 -2.11 -9.08
C PHE A 132 1.87 -1.36 -8.74
N VAL A 133 1.41 -1.38 -7.51
CA VAL A 133 0.29 -0.55 -7.06
C VAL A 133 0.78 0.80 -6.59
N LEU A 134 1.74 0.80 -5.68
CA LEU A 134 2.11 2.00 -4.90
C LEU A 134 2.66 3.11 -5.78
N MET A 135 3.66 2.81 -6.60
CA MET A 135 4.30 3.83 -7.45
C MET A 135 3.37 4.36 -8.55
N PRO A 136 2.73 3.50 -9.36
CA PRO A 136 1.82 3.98 -10.41
C PRO A 136 0.62 4.76 -9.86
N ILE A 137 0.00 4.29 -8.79
CA ILE A 137 -1.18 4.96 -8.20
C ILE A 137 -0.80 6.31 -7.58
N THR A 138 0.32 6.39 -6.88
CA THR A 138 0.79 7.66 -6.29
C THR A 138 1.09 8.67 -7.40
N THR A 139 1.81 8.27 -8.43
CA THR A 139 2.14 9.15 -9.56
C THR A 139 0.89 9.57 -10.32
N TRP A 140 -0.02 8.64 -10.59
CA TRP A 140 -1.28 8.94 -11.26
C TRP A 140 -2.15 9.91 -10.47
N SER A 141 -2.27 9.71 -9.15
CA SER A 141 -3.09 10.58 -8.31
C SER A 141 -2.55 12.01 -8.25
N LEU A 142 -1.24 12.17 -8.17
CA LEU A 142 -0.59 13.49 -8.20
C LEU A 142 -0.71 14.16 -9.58
N ASN A 143 -0.67 13.39 -10.66
CA ASN A 143 -0.86 13.91 -12.01
C ASN A 143 -2.30 14.40 -12.28
N CYS A 144 -3.28 13.99 -11.48
CA CYS A 144 -4.65 14.48 -11.54
C CYS A 144 -4.84 15.86 -10.91
N LEU A 145 -3.86 16.37 -10.17
CA LEU A 145 -3.89 17.68 -9.53
C LEU A 145 -3.33 18.77 -10.46
N GLU A 146 -3.77 20.01 -10.21
CA GLU A 146 -3.13 21.19 -10.82
C GLU A 146 -1.69 21.31 -10.34
N PRO A 147 -0.75 21.85 -11.17
CA PRO A 147 0.67 21.92 -10.81
C PRO A 147 0.95 22.63 -9.48
N GLU A 148 0.16 23.63 -9.11
CA GLU A 148 0.30 24.37 -7.86
C GLU A 148 -0.13 23.54 -6.64
N GLU A 149 -0.95 22.51 -6.83
CA GLU A 149 -1.50 21.65 -5.76
C GLU A 149 -0.67 20.37 -5.54
N VAL A 150 0.29 20.04 -6.43
CA VAL A 150 1.05 18.78 -6.37
C VAL A 150 1.83 18.64 -5.07
N SER A 151 2.47 19.70 -4.59
CA SER A 151 3.21 19.70 -3.32
C SER A 151 2.29 19.43 -2.12
N ALA A 152 1.14 20.10 -2.08
CA ALA A 152 0.12 19.87 -1.05
C ALA A 152 -0.47 18.46 -1.13
N GLY A 153 -0.74 17.97 -2.34
CA GLY A 153 -1.23 16.61 -2.58
C GLY A 153 -0.23 15.54 -2.14
N SER A 154 1.05 15.73 -2.42
CA SER A 154 2.12 14.84 -1.95
C SER A 154 2.19 14.78 -0.42
N ALA A 155 2.10 15.92 0.25
CA ALA A 155 2.08 16.00 1.71
C ALA A 155 0.86 15.27 2.31
N VAL A 156 -0.33 15.46 1.75
CA VAL A 156 -1.56 14.78 2.17
C VAL A 156 -1.43 13.26 1.96
N THR A 157 -1.00 12.82 0.79
CA THR A 157 -0.82 11.39 0.49
C THR A 157 0.17 10.74 1.44
N ASN A 158 1.32 11.35 1.67
CA ASN A 158 2.32 10.83 2.60
C ASN A 158 1.78 10.73 4.04
N THR A 159 1.08 11.76 4.50
CA THR A 159 0.48 11.77 5.84
C THR A 159 -0.56 10.66 6.00
N VAL A 160 -1.47 10.53 5.05
CA VAL A 160 -2.52 9.50 5.07
C VAL A 160 -1.91 8.09 5.03
N ARG A 161 -0.89 7.87 4.20
CA ARG A 161 -0.16 6.59 4.15
C ARG A 161 0.49 6.26 5.48
N GLN A 162 1.19 7.20 6.09
CA GLN A 162 1.86 6.99 7.38
C GLN A 162 0.86 6.69 8.50
N ILE A 163 -0.27 7.40 8.54
CA ILE A 163 -1.35 7.12 9.50
C ILE A 163 -1.92 5.71 9.27
N ALA A 164 -2.23 5.35 8.04
CA ALA A 164 -2.73 4.02 7.70
C ALA A 164 -1.75 2.91 8.06
N GLY A 165 -0.45 3.10 7.78
CA GLY A 165 0.62 2.19 8.18
C GLY A 165 0.75 2.06 9.69
N ALA A 166 0.64 3.16 10.43
CA ALA A 166 0.71 3.14 11.88
C ALA A 166 -0.49 2.43 12.54
N ILE A 167 -1.67 2.51 11.94
CA ILE A 167 -2.89 1.87 12.45
C ILE A 167 -2.97 0.41 12.02
N GLY A 168 -2.48 0.06 10.83
CA GLY A 168 -2.66 -1.26 10.22
C GLY A 168 -2.10 -2.40 11.05
N ALA A 169 -0.87 -2.29 11.53
CA ALA A 169 -0.23 -3.32 12.33
C ALA A 169 -0.97 -3.58 13.66
N PRO A 170 -1.25 -2.56 14.50
CA PRO A 170 -2.00 -2.77 15.73
C PRO A 170 -3.39 -3.38 15.53
N VAL A 171 -4.13 -2.93 14.52
CA VAL A 171 -5.49 -3.43 14.25
C VAL A 171 -5.47 -4.91 13.88
N LEU A 172 -4.59 -5.33 12.97
CA LEU A 172 -4.53 -6.74 12.57
C LEU A 172 -3.88 -7.63 13.64
N VAL A 173 -2.99 -7.10 14.46
CA VAL A 173 -2.47 -7.84 15.64
C VAL A 173 -3.57 -8.07 16.66
N ILE A 174 -4.42 -7.09 16.96
CA ILE A 174 -5.58 -7.24 17.85
C ILE A 174 -6.54 -8.30 17.30
N LEU A 175 -6.83 -8.28 16.01
CA LEU A 175 -7.66 -9.30 15.36
C LEU A 175 -7.01 -10.68 15.46
N MET A 176 -5.72 -10.79 15.19
CA MET A 176 -4.95 -12.02 15.32
C MET A 176 -5.03 -12.58 16.74
N GLU A 177 -4.81 -11.76 17.75
CA GLU A 177 -4.86 -12.15 19.14
C GLU A 177 -6.27 -12.56 19.57
N THR A 178 -7.30 -11.88 19.09
CA THR A 178 -8.69 -12.22 19.34
C THR A 178 -9.03 -13.60 18.78
N PHE A 179 -8.70 -13.86 17.52
CA PHE A 179 -8.90 -15.17 16.91
C PHE A 179 -8.07 -16.27 17.60
N THR A 180 -6.84 -15.95 18.00
CA THR A 180 -5.99 -16.85 18.76
C THR A 180 -6.63 -17.23 20.11
N SER A 181 -7.12 -16.26 20.85
CA SER A 181 -7.74 -16.47 22.16
C SER A 181 -9.00 -17.34 22.07
N VAL A 182 -9.85 -17.07 21.09
CA VAL A 182 -11.07 -17.85 20.84
C VAL A 182 -10.72 -19.30 20.49
N ARG A 183 -9.74 -19.49 19.61
CA ARG A 183 -9.31 -20.83 19.20
C ARG A 183 -8.62 -21.59 20.33
N TRP A 184 -7.78 -20.91 21.10
CA TRP A 184 -7.11 -21.51 22.25
C TRP A 184 -8.09 -21.98 23.33
N ALA A 185 -9.09 -21.17 23.62
CA ALA A 185 -10.19 -21.57 24.54
C ALA A 185 -10.93 -22.78 24.00
N ALA A 186 -11.24 -22.82 22.70
CA ALA A 186 -11.91 -23.97 22.08
C ALA A 186 -11.06 -25.26 22.09
N LEU A 187 -9.72 -25.15 22.15
CA LEU A 187 -8.79 -26.27 22.27
C LEU A 187 -8.48 -26.68 23.72
N GLY A 188 -9.21 -26.16 24.68
CA GLY A 188 -9.08 -26.50 26.11
C GLY A 188 -8.05 -25.68 26.89
N GLY A 189 -7.49 -24.62 26.31
CA GLY A 189 -6.64 -23.65 27.01
C GLY A 189 -5.27 -24.16 27.46
N SER A 190 -4.80 -25.31 26.96
CA SER A 190 -3.49 -25.85 27.32
C SER A 190 -2.34 -25.08 26.70
N LYS A 191 -1.23 -24.92 27.44
CA LYS A 191 -0.04 -24.20 26.95
C LYS A 191 0.56 -24.81 25.66
N GLY A 192 0.50 -26.14 25.53
CA GLY A 192 1.00 -26.84 24.34
C GLY A 192 0.21 -26.57 23.06
N MET A 193 -1.02 -26.10 23.16
CA MET A 193 -1.90 -25.81 22.02
C MET A 193 -1.89 -24.33 21.63
N TYR A 194 -1.16 -23.48 22.37
CA TYR A 194 -1.14 -22.04 22.09
C TYR A 194 -0.54 -21.72 20.73
N ALA A 195 0.55 -22.36 20.32
CA ALA A 195 1.18 -22.14 19.02
C ALA A 195 0.21 -22.51 17.88
N VAL A 196 -0.54 -23.60 18.01
CA VAL A 196 -1.55 -24.00 17.02
C VAL A 196 -2.67 -22.97 16.94
N ALA A 197 -3.15 -22.47 18.08
CA ALA A 197 -4.16 -21.41 18.12
C ALA A 197 -3.63 -20.11 17.51
N ASN A 198 -2.38 -19.78 17.76
CA ASN A 198 -1.75 -18.57 17.22
C ASN A 198 -1.61 -18.63 15.69
N VAL A 199 -1.24 -19.78 15.12
CA VAL A 199 -1.24 -19.97 13.66
C VAL A 199 -2.63 -19.78 13.07
N PHE A 200 -3.66 -20.27 13.74
CA PHE A 200 -5.05 -20.03 13.33
C PHE A 200 -5.39 -18.53 13.34
N GLY A 201 -5.00 -17.80 14.38
CA GLY A 201 -5.18 -16.35 14.47
C GLY A 201 -4.47 -15.61 13.34
N ILE A 202 -3.23 -16.00 13.01
CA ILE A 202 -2.45 -15.44 11.91
C ILE A 202 -3.13 -15.72 10.56
N GLN A 203 -3.61 -16.92 10.31
CA GLN A 203 -4.33 -17.26 9.09
C GLN A 203 -5.55 -16.36 8.88
N TRP A 204 -6.33 -16.12 9.92
CA TRP A 204 -7.51 -15.26 9.83
C TRP A 204 -7.16 -13.78 9.70
N ALA A 205 -6.12 -13.31 10.38
CA ALA A 205 -5.61 -11.96 10.18
C ALA A 205 -5.17 -11.72 8.72
N LEU A 206 -4.49 -12.70 8.11
CA LEU A 206 -4.11 -12.66 6.71
C LEU A 206 -5.32 -12.69 5.76
N ARG A 207 -6.37 -13.42 6.10
CA ARG A 207 -7.63 -13.43 5.33
C ARG A 207 -8.34 -12.08 5.39
N VAL A 208 -8.33 -11.42 6.56
CA VAL A 208 -8.84 -10.04 6.69
C VAL A 208 -7.99 -9.07 5.84
N SER A 209 -6.68 -9.22 5.86
CA SER A 209 -5.79 -8.45 4.97
C SER A 209 -6.09 -8.71 3.49
N ALA A 210 -6.36 -9.95 3.11
CA ALA A 210 -6.78 -10.31 1.76
C ALA A 210 -8.12 -9.66 1.37
N ALA A 211 -9.08 -9.56 2.30
CA ALA A 211 -10.32 -8.85 2.07
C ALA A 211 -10.10 -7.35 1.82
N ILE A 212 -9.18 -6.73 2.55
CA ILE A 212 -8.76 -5.34 2.31
C ILE A 212 -8.11 -5.19 0.93
N CYS A 213 -7.25 -6.12 0.54
CA CYS A 213 -6.67 -6.15 -0.81
C CYS A 213 -7.73 -6.33 -1.89
N PHE A 214 -8.76 -7.12 -1.66
CA PHE A 214 -9.89 -7.26 -2.58
C PHE A 214 -10.68 -5.95 -2.74
N VAL A 215 -10.96 -5.25 -1.65
CA VAL A 215 -11.56 -3.91 -1.71
C VAL A 215 -10.68 -2.95 -2.52
N MET A 216 -9.36 -3.04 -2.35
CA MET A 216 -8.42 -2.25 -3.11
C MET A 216 -8.46 -2.57 -4.61
N VAL A 217 -8.57 -3.84 -4.99
CA VAL A 217 -8.75 -4.27 -6.39
C VAL A 217 -10.02 -3.64 -6.99
N LEU A 218 -11.13 -3.67 -6.24
CA LEU A 218 -12.38 -3.04 -6.68
C LEU A 218 -12.24 -1.53 -6.84
N MET A 219 -11.56 -0.87 -5.91
CA MET A 219 -11.29 0.56 -6.01
C MET A 219 -10.45 0.92 -7.24
N VAL A 220 -9.42 0.14 -7.54
CA VAL A 220 -8.60 0.33 -8.73
C VAL A 220 -9.42 0.08 -10.00
N PHE A 221 -10.21 -0.97 -10.02
CA PHE A 221 -11.03 -1.31 -11.18
C PHE A 221 -12.09 -0.25 -11.50
N PHE A 222 -12.80 0.23 -10.49
CA PHE A 222 -13.89 1.19 -10.66
C PHE A 222 -13.45 2.66 -10.57
N GLY A 223 -12.43 2.96 -9.80
CA GLY A 223 -12.02 4.32 -9.47
C GLY A 223 -10.91 4.89 -10.33
N VAL A 224 -9.98 4.06 -10.80
CA VAL A 224 -8.86 4.48 -11.65
C VAL A 224 -9.33 4.45 -13.10
N ARG A 225 -9.54 5.63 -13.68
CA ARG A 225 -9.93 5.80 -15.08
C ARG A 225 -8.68 6.10 -15.92
N GLY A 226 -8.45 5.29 -16.95
CA GLY A 226 -7.21 5.30 -17.74
C GLY A 226 -6.91 6.55 -18.57
N ASN A 227 -7.88 7.45 -18.75
CA ASN A 227 -7.77 8.57 -19.67
C ASN A 227 -7.55 9.94 -18.99
N GLY A 228 -7.33 9.98 -17.69
CA GLY A 228 -7.29 11.23 -16.93
C GLY A 228 -5.91 11.77 -16.59
N ALA A 229 -4.92 10.93 -16.56
CA ALA A 229 -3.57 11.35 -16.21
C ALA A 229 -2.65 11.09 -17.40
N GLY A 230 -2.38 12.12 -18.14
CA GLY A 230 -1.31 12.10 -19.12
C GLY A 230 0.00 11.67 -18.49
N SER A 231 0.86 11.05 -19.26
CA SER A 231 2.25 10.79 -18.94
C SER A 231 2.89 12.04 -18.28
N THR A 232 3.90 11.84 -17.46
CA THR A 232 4.72 12.95 -16.92
C THR A 232 5.12 13.93 -18.02
N ARG A 233 5.30 13.43 -19.26
CA ARG A 233 5.52 14.23 -20.46
C ARG A 233 4.38 15.19 -20.76
N ASP A 234 3.11 14.74 -20.65
CA ASP A 234 1.96 15.59 -20.93
C ASP A 234 1.79 16.68 -19.87
N THR A 235 2.14 16.38 -18.63
CA THR A 235 2.11 17.36 -17.53
C THR A 235 3.21 18.41 -17.74
N VAL A 236 4.40 17.99 -18.10
CA VAL A 236 5.51 18.89 -18.45
C VAL A 236 5.17 19.71 -19.71
N GLN A 237 4.59 19.09 -20.73
CA GLN A 237 4.20 19.78 -21.96
C GLN A 237 3.09 20.82 -21.70
N ARG A 238 2.12 20.52 -20.84
CA ARG A 238 1.09 21.48 -20.41
C ARG A 238 1.70 22.65 -19.64
N ALA A 239 2.67 22.38 -18.76
CA ALA A 239 3.40 23.42 -18.05
C ALA A 239 4.22 24.29 -18.99
N LEU A 240 4.93 23.70 -19.97
CA LEU A 240 5.71 24.42 -20.98
C LEU A 240 4.81 25.28 -21.87
N ASN A 241 3.64 24.78 -22.31
CA ASN A 241 2.71 25.53 -23.13
C ASN A 241 2.05 26.69 -22.37
N ARG A 242 1.94 26.63 -21.04
CA ARG A 242 1.48 27.76 -20.22
C ARG A 242 2.54 28.85 -20.06
N VAL A 243 3.81 28.47 -20.01
CA VAL A 243 4.93 29.41 -19.89
C VAL A 243 5.24 30.13 -21.22
N HIS A 244 5.04 29.42 -22.34
CA HIS A 244 5.28 29.93 -23.69
C HIS A 244 4.02 29.79 -24.59
N PRO A 245 2.97 30.60 -24.39
CA PRO A 245 1.72 30.50 -25.15
C PRO A 245 1.84 30.88 -26.62
N HIS A 246 2.98 31.38 -27.06
CA HIS A 246 3.22 31.88 -28.45
C HIS A 246 4.37 31.18 -29.19
N ALA A 247 4.80 29.99 -28.75
CA ALA A 247 5.86 29.21 -29.38
C ALA A 247 5.33 28.06 -30.26
N ALA A 248 4.16 28.23 -30.88
CA ALA A 248 3.58 27.30 -31.85
C ALA A 248 3.33 28.06 -33.18
#